data_eff2e2c975cb2dde0207e2a6909783d5
#
_entry.id   eff2e2c975cb2dde0207e2a6909783d5
#
_cell.length_a   1.000
_cell.length_b   1.000
_cell.length_c   1.000
_cell.angle_alpha   90.00
_cell.angle_beta   90.00
_cell.angle_gamma   90.00
#
_symmetry.space_group_name_H-M   'P 1'
#
loop_
_entity.id
_entity.type
_entity.pdbx_description
1 polymer ?
#
loop_
_entity_poly.entity_id
_entity_poly.type
_entity_poly.pdbx_seq_one_letter_code
_entity_poly.pdbx_strand_id
1 'polypeptide(L)'
;LLLNPSLQEILPMSQFKTTKTQKFSVLNLASADVTDAPTIPAVTPMTMSSSVPAPPPSNLKSETFEGLKTSTLSVPERVQLAMSVGEEVITQDELTALFTAREHPIVYDGFEPSGRMHIAQGVLRAINVNKLTQCGCLFKFWVADWFAQLNNKMGGDLKKIQEVGMYMIEIWKVIGMDMTNVRFLWASEEINNHANEYWGRVMEIARMNNLPRIQRCCTIMGRKDGEEMTAAQIFYPCMQCADVFFLKADICQLGMDQRKVNMLAREYAKDKKMRFSPVVISHHMLMGLKEGQEKMSKSDPDSAIFMEDSVTDVNRKIKKAFCPPEVVEGNPIIDYAHHIVLGYFGEITISSNGETVTYRDPESLKSDYRSGRIHPGDLKSAVGEALNRILEPVRRHFESGEPKKLLDKIKKYKITK
;
A
#
# COMPACT_ATOMS: atom_id res chain seq x y z
N LEU A 1 -1.27 -52.32 18.52
CA LEU A 1 -2.03 -53.58 18.34
C LEU A 1 -3.02 -53.46 17.17
N LEU A 2 -2.80 -54.31 16.13
CA LEU A 2 -3.72 -54.83 15.11
C LEU A 2 -4.32 -53.82 14.10
N LEU A 3 -3.77 -53.71 12.89
CA LEU A 3 -3.93 -54.51 11.66
C LEU A 3 -5.38 -54.92 11.33
N ASN A 4 -5.92 -54.41 10.21
CA ASN A 4 -6.41 -55.30 9.18
C ASN A 4 -6.56 -54.63 7.79
N PRO A 5 -6.18 -55.29 6.70
CA PRO A 5 -6.16 -54.80 5.31
C PRO A 5 -7.25 -55.47 4.44
N SER A 6 -7.37 -54.99 3.22
CA SER A 6 -8.01 -55.50 2.00
C SER A 6 -9.05 -54.53 1.44
N LEU A 7 -9.11 -54.18 0.14
CA LEU A 7 -8.99 -55.02 -1.06
C LEU A 7 -8.46 -54.18 -2.25
N GLN A 8 -7.55 -54.78 -2.98
CA GLN A 8 -7.24 -54.46 -4.37
C GLN A 8 -8.38 -54.92 -5.27
N GLU A 9 -8.78 -54.10 -6.22
CA GLU A 9 -9.32 -54.63 -7.48
C GLU A 9 -8.68 -53.90 -8.66
N ILE A 10 -7.95 -54.70 -9.42
CA ILE A 10 -7.33 -54.39 -10.70
C ILE A 10 -8.41 -54.64 -11.77
N LEU A 11 -8.63 -53.67 -12.65
CA LEU A 11 -9.34 -53.89 -13.92
C LEU A 11 -8.43 -53.54 -15.11
N PRO A 12 -8.49 -54.31 -16.23
CA PRO A 12 -7.44 -54.36 -17.23
C PRO A 12 -7.57 -53.33 -18.36
N MET A 13 -6.40 -52.92 -18.84
CA MET A 13 -6.23 -52.18 -20.09
C MET A 13 -6.60 -53.03 -21.31
N SER A 14 -7.71 -52.74 -21.96
CA SER A 14 -7.88 -53.01 -23.40
C SER A 14 -9.12 -52.28 -23.92
N GLN A 15 -8.92 -51.31 -24.76
CA GLN A 15 -9.69 -50.88 -25.95
C GLN A 15 -9.58 -49.38 -26.20
N PHE A 16 -8.49 -49.00 -26.85
CA PHE A 16 -8.52 -47.78 -27.66
C PHE A 16 -8.40 -48.18 -29.13
N LYS A 17 -9.53 -48.10 -29.81
CA LYS A 17 -9.60 -48.20 -31.27
C LYS A 17 -9.11 -46.88 -31.88
N THR A 18 -8.12 -47.03 -32.74
CA THR A 18 -7.65 -46.00 -33.68
C THR A 18 -8.78 -45.53 -34.61
N THR A 19 -9.04 -44.24 -34.64
CA THR A 19 -9.89 -43.61 -35.66
C THR A 19 -9.09 -42.65 -36.53
N LYS A 20 -9.07 -42.95 -37.78
CA LYS A 20 -8.63 -42.31 -39.01
C LYS A 20 -8.35 -40.81 -38.98
N THR A 21 -7.17 -40.47 -39.50
CA THR A 21 -6.72 -39.22 -40.11
C THR A 21 -7.75 -38.67 -41.13
N GLN A 22 -8.37 -37.53 -40.86
CA GLN A 22 -9.07 -36.77 -41.85
C GLN A 22 -8.12 -35.71 -42.44
N LYS A 23 -7.89 -35.80 -43.76
CA LYS A 23 -7.21 -34.80 -44.59
C LYS A 23 -8.13 -33.60 -44.74
N PHE A 24 -7.67 -32.42 -44.31
CA PHE A 24 -8.31 -31.15 -44.68
C PHE A 24 -7.89 -30.80 -46.11
N SER A 25 -8.84 -30.73 -47.01
CA SER A 25 -8.69 -30.19 -48.36
C SER A 25 -8.76 -28.66 -48.29
N VAL A 26 -7.80 -27.99 -48.90
CA VAL A 26 -7.78 -26.53 -49.13
C VAL A 26 -8.88 -26.20 -50.14
N LEU A 27 -9.90 -25.49 -49.72
CA LEU A 27 -10.89 -24.88 -50.61
C LEU A 27 -10.38 -23.48 -51.02
N ASN A 28 -10.06 -23.36 -52.32
CA ASN A 28 -9.89 -22.07 -52.99
C ASN A 28 -11.24 -21.39 -53.03
N LEU A 29 -11.40 -20.26 -52.37
CA LEU A 29 -12.49 -19.32 -52.57
C LEU A 29 -12.01 -18.20 -53.48
N ALA A 30 -12.58 -18.23 -54.68
CA ALA A 30 -12.46 -17.18 -55.68
C ALA A 30 -13.20 -15.90 -55.19
N SER A 31 -12.66 -14.77 -55.62
CA SER A 31 -13.12 -13.39 -55.51
C SER A 31 -14.65 -13.24 -55.46
N ALA A 32 -15.15 -12.63 -54.36
CA ALA A 32 -16.44 -11.96 -54.37
C ALA A 32 -16.21 -10.45 -54.07
N ASP A 33 -16.82 -9.62 -54.90
CA ASP A 33 -16.80 -8.17 -54.84
C ASP A 33 -17.26 -7.68 -53.47
N VAL A 34 -16.42 -6.88 -52.80
CA VAL A 34 -16.77 -6.13 -51.58
C VAL A 34 -17.14 -4.70 -52.00
N THR A 35 -18.39 -4.52 -52.30
CA THR A 35 -19.01 -3.18 -52.26
C THR A 35 -20.05 -3.22 -51.15
N ASP A 36 -19.77 -2.53 -50.08
CA ASP A 36 -20.58 -1.95 -49.01
C ASP A 36 -19.95 -2.20 -47.64
N ALA A 37 -18.92 -1.42 -47.35
CA ALA A 37 -18.49 -1.19 -45.96
C ALA A 37 -19.23 0.03 -45.40
N PRO A 38 -19.90 -0.07 -44.24
CA PRO A 38 -20.50 1.10 -43.60
C PRO A 38 -19.39 2.08 -43.22
N THR A 39 -19.51 3.31 -43.70
CA THR A 39 -18.66 4.45 -43.37
C THR A 39 -18.72 4.70 -41.86
N ILE A 40 -17.63 4.46 -41.15
CA ILE A 40 -17.45 4.89 -39.75
C ILE A 40 -17.42 6.42 -39.76
N PRO A 41 -18.32 7.11 -39.01
CA PRO A 41 -18.28 8.58 -38.96
C PRO A 41 -16.95 9.01 -38.35
N ALA A 42 -16.27 9.96 -38.99
CA ALA A 42 -15.03 10.56 -38.50
C ALA A 42 -15.26 11.11 -37.08
N VAL A 43 -14.54 10.55 -36.11
CA VAL A 43 -14.51 11.06 -34.76
C VAL A 43 -13.79 12.41 -34.79
N THR A 44 -14.56 13.49 -34.68
CA THR A 44 -14.01 14.83 -34.47
C THR A 44 -13.15 14.83 -33.22
N PRO A 45 -11.88 15.31 -33.24
CA PRO A 45 -11.09 15.41 -32.04
C PRO A 45 -11.78 16.34 -31.04
N MET A 46 -12.29 15.80 -29.96
CA MET A 46 -12.72 16.60 -28.82
C MET A 46 -11.50 17.35 -28.28
N THR A 47 -11.43 18.64 -28.52
CA THR A 47 -10.52 19.53 -27.80
C THR A 47 -10.92 19.51 -26.33
N MET A 48 -10.20 18.74 -25.52
CA MET A 48 -10.35 18.77 -24.07
C MET A 48 -9.87 20.12 -23.56
N SER A 49 -10.78 20.98 -23.17
CA SER A 49 -10.50 22.15 -22.33
C SER A 49 -10.07 21.64 -20.96
N SER A 50 -8.75 21.61 -20.73
CA SER A 50 -8.16 21.18 -19.46
C SER A 50 -8.20 22.32 -18.47
N SER A 51 -9.16 22.31 -17.55
CA SER A 51 -9.18 23.16 -16.35
C SER A 51 -8.77 22.40 -15.08
N VAL A 52 -7.94 21.36 -15.22
CA VAL A 52 -7.27 20.67 -14.09
C VAL A 52 -5.81 21.10 -14.17
N PRO A 53 -5.22 21.63 -13.09
CA PRO A 53 -3.78 21.84 -13.09
C PRO A 53 -3.09 20.50 -13.34
N ALA A 54 -2.22 20.45 -14.34
CA ALA A 54 -1.41 19.29 -14.61
C ALA A 54 -0.60 18.96 -13.35
N PRO A 55 -0.40 17.69 -12.99
CA PRO A 55 0.54 17.32 -11.94
C PRO A 55 1.91 17.93 -12.26
N PRO A 56 2.67 18.38 -11.26
CA PRO A 56 3.97 18.98 -11.50
C PRO A 56 4.87 17.97 -12.23
N PRO A 57 5.67 18.43 -13.22
CA PRO A 57 6.51 17.54 -14.02
C PRO A 57 7.49 16.78 -13.12
N SER A 58 7.54 15.48 -13.30
CA SER A 58 8.49 14.61 -12.62
C SER A 58 9.78 14.48 -13.45
N ASN A 59 10.91 14.54 -12.77
CA ASN A 59 12.23 14.46 -13.38
C ASN A 59 12.95 13.18 -12.97
N LEU A 60 12.61 12.04 -13.58
CA LEU A 60 13.44 10.82 -13.47
C LEU A 60 14.79 10.91 -14.24
N LYS A 61 14.98 11.93 -15.08
CA LYS A 61 16.14 12.01 -16.01
C LYS A 61 17.50 12.15 -15.35
N SER A 62 17.57 12.60 -14.11
CA SER A 62 18.78 12.52 -13.28
C SER A 62 18.35 12.52 -11.83
N GLU A 63 18.50 11.39 -11.12
CA GLU A 63 18.35 11.43 -9.68
C GLU A 63 19.47 12.30 -9.12
N THR A 64 19.15 13.58 -8.92
CA THR A 64 20.02 14.45 -8.18
C THR A 64 19.74 14.22 -6.71
N PHE A 65 20.74 13.72 -5.99
CA PHE A 65 20.75 13.68 -4.54
C PHE A 65 21.08 15.06 -3.96
N GLU A 66 21.17 16.07 -4.82
CA GLU A 66 21.43 17.46 -4.45
C GLU A 66 20.27 18.01 -3.61
N GLY A 67 20.59 18.63 -2.48
CA GLY A 67 19.63 19.21 -1.54
C GLY A 67 18.95 18.20 -0.62
N LEU A 68 19.32 16.92 -0.66
CA LEU A 68 18.84 15.95 0.32
C LEU A 68 19.52 16.15 1.67
N LYS A 69 18.75 15.96 2.73
CA LYS A 69 19.25 15.97 4.10
C LYS A 69 19.97 14.67 4.41
N THR A 70 21.23 14.75 4.78
CA THR A 70 22.05 13.63 5.26
C THR A 70 21.65 13.23 6.67
N SER A 71 21.79 11.94 6.98
CA SER A 71 21.59 11.46 8.35
C SER A 71 22.77 11.83 9.24
N THR A 72 22.48 12.28 10.45
CA THR A 72 23.49 12.47 11.51
C THR A 72 23.71 11.20 12.35
N LEU A 73 22.92 10.16 12.09
CA LEU A 73 22.99 8.87 12.80
C LEU A 73 24.12 8.00 12.26
N SER A 74 24.76 7.27 13.16
CA SER A 74 25.69 6.19 12.79
C SER A 74 24.97 5.05 12.04
N VAL A 75 25.71 4.22 11.31
CA VAL A 75 25.14 3.07 10.60
C VAL A 75 24.31 2.15 11.51
N PRO A 76 24.77 1.73 12.71
CA PRO A 76 23.95 0.93 13.62
C PRO A 76 22.64 1.62 14.02
N GLU A 77 22.67 2.93 14.33
CA GLU A 77 21.47 3.69 14.68
C GLU A 77 20.49 3.79 13.51
N ARG A 78 20.99 4.01 12.28
CA ARG A 78 20.17 4.01 11.06
C ARG A 78 19.50 2.65 10.86
N VAL A 79 20.22 1.54 11.05
CA VAL A 79 19.68 0.18 10.96
C VAL A 79 18.60 -0.04 12.00
N GLN A 80 18.86 0.30 13.27
CA GLN A 80 17.90 0.15 14.36
C GLN A 80 16.63 0.97 14.11
N LEU A 81 16.78 2.22 13.68
CA LEU A 81 15.66 3.09 13.38
C LEU A 81 14.83 2.58 12.19
N ALA A 82 15.48 2.14 11.12
CA ALA A 82 14.80 1.57 9.96
C ALA A 82 14.09 0.25 10.31
N MET A 83 14.69 -0.61 11.12
CA MET A 83 14.07 -1.85 11.61
C MET A 83 12.83 -1.57 12.46
N SER A 84 12.79 -0.46 13.21
CA SER A 84 11.62 -0.07 14.01
C SER A 84 10.39 0.32 13.18
N VAL A 85 10.52 0.42 11.85
CA VAL A 85 9.42 0.65 10.91
C VAL A 85 8.67 -0.64 10.59
N GLY A 86 9.38 -1.78 10.55
CA GLY A 86 8.84 -3.06 10.09
C GLY A 86 8.54 -4.04 11.20
N GLU A 87 7.48 -4.82 11.02
CA GLU A 87 7.28 -6.08 11.75
C GLU A 87 8.18 -7.19 11.19
N GLU A 88 8.54 -7.07 9.91
CA GLU A 88 9.46 -7.98 9.23
C GLU A 88 10.48 -7.19 8.41
N VAL A 89 11.74 -7.56 8.51
CA VAL A 89 12.84 -7.02 7.68
C VAL A 89 13.60 -8.17 7.01
N ILE A 90 13.69 -8.14 5.68
CA ILE A 90 14.39 -9.13 4.87
C ILE A 90 15.48 -8.43 4.06
N THR A 91 16.75 -8.43 4.47
CA THR A 91 17.30 -8.95 5.74
C THR A 91 18.02 -7.81 6.49
N GLN A 92 18.27 -7.98 7.79
CA GLN A 92 19.02 -6.98 8.58
C GLN A 92 20.46 -6.83 8.10
N ASP A 93 21.13 -7.94 7.71
CA ASP A 93 22.51 -7.87 7.22
C ASP A 93 22.59 -7.10 5.89
N GLU A 94 21.63 -7.33 4.97
CA GLU A 94 21.55 -6.56 3.72
C GLU A 94 21.26 -5.08 3.98
N LEU A 95 20.41 -4.76 4.95
CA LEU A 95 20.13 -3.38 5.37
C LEU A 95 21.37 -2.71 5.94
N THR A 96 22.15 -3.41 6.76
CA THR A 96 23.43 -2.94 7.33
C THR A 96 24.43 -2.67 6.22
N ALA A 97 24.60 -3.59 5.29
CA ALA A 97 25.45 -3.43 4.12
C ALA A 97 25.04 -2.24 3.25
N LEU A 98 23.72 -2.06 3.06
CA LEU A 98 23.16 -0.96 2.28
C LEU A 98 23.47 0.40 2.90
N PHE A 99 23.22 0.60 4.20
CA PHE A 99 23.52 1.86 4.89
C PHE A 99 25.03 2.13 5.02
N THR A 100 25.87 1.09 5.00
CA THR A 100 27.32 1.26 4.93
C THR A 100 27.78 1.75 3.56
N ALA A 101 27.11 1.27 2.49
CA ALA A 101 27.51 1.55 1.11
C ALA A 101 26.90 2.83 0.54
N ARG A 102 25.74 3.31 1.08
CA ARG A 102 24.99 4.43 0.53
C ARG A 102 24.58 5.44 1.60
N GLU A 103 24.84 6.69 1.32
CA GLU A 103 24.38 7.82 2.14
C GLU A 103 22.86 7.99 2.03
N HIS A 104 22.34 7.94 0.81
CA HIS A 104 20.93 8.11 0.48
C HIS A 104 20.36 6.86 -0.22
N PRO A 105 20.07 5.76 0.50
CA PRO A 105 19.32 4.66 -0.08
C PRO A 105 17.94 5.11 -0.55
N ILE A 106 17.46 4.56 -1.66
CA ILE A 106 16.15 4.86 -2.21
C ILE A 106 15.13 3.92 -1.59
N VAL A 107 14.13 4.49 -0.91
CA VAL A 107 12.96 3.78 -0.38
C VAL A 107 11.78 3.97 -1.31
N TYR A 108 11.02 2.92 -1.53
CA TYR A 108 9.80 2.92 -2.32
C TYR A 108 8.61 2.47 -1.47
N ASP A 109 7.52 3.22 -1.54
CA ASP A 109 6.18 2.83 -1.11
C ASP A 109 5.16 3.28 -2.15
N GLY A 110 4.21 2.42 -2.48
CA GLY A 110 3.13 2.70 -3.42
C GLY A 110 1.77 2.81 -2.71
N PHE A 111 0.92 3.68 -3.22
CA PHE A 111 -0.45 3.76 -2.74
C PHE A 111 -1.46 4.00 -3.86
N GLU A 112 -2.57 3.27 -3.80
CA GLU A 112 -3.73 3.51 -4.65
C GLU A 112 -4.57 4.67 -4.11
N PRO A 113 -4.77 5.76 -4.86
CA PRO A 113 -5.74 6.78 -4.51
C PRO A 113 -7.17 6.22 -4.64
N SER A 114 -7.80 5.84 -3.54
CA SER A 114 -9.04 5.05 -3.54
C SER A 114 -10.13 5.61 -2.61
N GLY A 115 -10.12 6.91 -2.33
CA GLY A 115 -11.09 7.59 -1.48
C GLY A 115 -10.47 8.27 -0.26
N ARG A 116 -11.29 8.57 0.75
CA ARG A 116 -10.84 9.23 1.98
C ARG A 116 -9.66 8.48 2.64
N MET A 117 -8.74 9.23 3.24
CA MET A 117 -7.57 8.68 3.91
C MET A 117 -7.88 8.39 5.38
N HIS A 118 -7.60 7.17 5.86
CA HIS A 118 -7.65 6.83 7.28
C HIS A 118 -6.28 6.96 7.96
N ILE A 119 -6.24 6.97 9.30
CA ILE A 119 -5.02 7.24 10.07
C ILE A 119 -3.85 6.28 9.78
N ALA A 120 -4.12 5.03 9.42
CA ALA A 120 -3.05 4.10 9.02
C ALA A 120 -2.33 4.58 7.74
N GLN A 121 -3.06 5.15 6.79
CA GLN A 121 -2.46 5.73 5.57
C GLN A 121 -1.86 7.12 5.82
N GLY A 122 -2.48 7.93 6.68
CA GLY A 122 -2.02 9.28 6.97
C GLY A 122 -0.93 9.33 8.03
N VAL A 123 -1.28 8.97 9.27
CA VAL A 123 -0.40 9.16 10.43
C VAL A 123 0.71 8.12 10.49
N LEU A 124 0.36 6.81 10.47
CA LEU A 124 1.37 5.74 10.58
C LEU A 124 2.40 5.82 9.46
N ARG A 125 1.93 6.10 8.23
CA ARG A 125 2.83 6.26 7.09
C ARG A 125 3.75 7.48 7.25
N ALA A 126 3.25 8.61 7.75
CA ALA A 126 4.08 9.78 8.04
C ALA A 126 5.16 9.49 9.10
N ILE A 127 4.82 8.75 10.16
CA ILE A 127 5.78 8.29 11.18
C ILE A 127 6.87 7.44 10.53
N ASN A 128 6.51 6.47 9.71
CA ASN A 128 7.44 5.56 9.06
C ASN A 128 8.37 6.30 8.07
N VAL A 129 7.81 7.20 7.27
CA VAL A 129 8.58 8.05 6.35
C VAL A 129 9.58 8.90 7.11
N ASN A 130 9.17 9.56 8.19
CA ASN A 130 10.05 10.40 8.99
C ASN A 130 11.23 9.62 9.58
N LYS A 131 11.01 8.39 10.03
CA LYS A 131 12.09 7.51 10.50
C LYS A 131 13.09 7.18 9.38
N LEU A 132 12.61 6.84 8.19
CA LEU A 132 13.47 6.48 7.05
C LEU A 132 14.18 7.69 6.44
N THR A 133 13.54 8.86 6.36
CA THR A 133 14.19 10.10 5.92
C THR A 133 15.22 10.57 6.95
N GLN A 134 14.99 10.37 8.27
CA GLN A 134 15.97 10.59 9.31
C GLN A 134 17.20 9.67 9.17
N CYS A 135 17.01 8.46 8.64
CA CYS A 135 18.12 7.60 8.21
C CYS A 135 18.86 8.10 6.97
N GLY A 136 18.51 9.26 6.40
CA GLY A 136 19.09 9.82 5.18
C GLY A 136 18.53 9.25 3.88
N CYS A 137 17.50 8.40 3.93
CA CYS A 137 16.91 7.81 2.73
C CYS A 137 16.20 8.85 1.85
N LEU A 138 16.27 8.66 0.54
CA LEU A 138 15.35 9.29 -0.41
C LEU A 138 14.08 8.46 -0.50
N PHE A 139 12.96 9.00 -0.06
CA PHE A 139 11.68 8.31 -0.05
C PHE A 139 10.86 8.64 -1.29
N LYS A 140 10.61 7.66 -2.13
CA LYS A 140 9.78 7.77 -3.34
C LYS A 140 8.40 7.20 -3.08
N PHE A 141 7.40 8.07 -3.05
CA PHE A 141 6.01 7.67 -3.11
C PHE A 141 5.58 7.45 -4.55
N TRP A 142 5.17 6.22 -4.86
CA TRP A 142 4.52 5.89 -6.11
C TRP A 142 3.02 6.15 -6.00
N VAL A 143 2.57 7.25 -6.60
CA VAL A 143 1.13 7.56 -6.68
C VAL A 143 0.55 6.66 -7.76
N ALA A 144 0.04 5.51 -7.32
CA ALA A 144 -0.34 4.39 -8.17
C ALA A 144 -1.73 4.61 -8.81
N ASP A 145 -1.87 5.70 -9.58
CA ASP A 145 -3.15 6.10 -10.22
C ASP A 145 -3.60 5.12 -11.30
N TRP A 146 -2.70 4.63 -12.17
CA TRP A 146 -3.03 3.58 -13.12
C TRP A 146 -3.34 2.25 -12.44
N PHE A 147 -2.66 1.93 -11.33
CA PHE A 147 -2.95 0.73 -10.57
C PHE A 147 -4.34 0.80 -9.91
N ALA A 148 -4.71 1.96 -9.39
CA ALA A 148 -6.05 2.21 -8.88
C ALA A 148 -7.11 2.05 -9.99
N GLN A 149 -6.80 2.48 -11.22
CA GLN A 149 -7.67 2.28 -12.39
C GLN A 149 -7.78 0.80 -12.75
N LEU A 150 -6.66 0.05 -12.83
CA LEU A 150 -6.65 -1.40 -13.08
C LEU A 150 -7.43 -2.18 -12.01
N ASN A 151 -7.42 -1.70 -10.77
CA ASN A 151 -8.17 -2.27 -9.64
C ASN A 151 -9.59 -1.69 -9.51
N ASN A 152 -10.08 -1.01 -10.56
CA ASN A 152 -11.42 -0.43 -10.66
C ASN A 152 -11.80 0.52 -9.50
N LYS A 153 -10.81 1.17 -8.86
CA LYS A 153 -11.11 2.19 -7.85
C LYS A 153 -11.77 3.40 -8.50
N MET A 154 -12.68 4.05 -7.78
CA MET A 154 -13.47 5.19 -8.29
C MET A 154 -14.22 4.88 -9.62
N GLY A 155 -14.54 3.59 -9.88
CA GLY A 155 -15.14 3.15 -11.14
C GLY A 155 -14.21 3.27 -12.35
N GLY A 156 -12.88 3.25 -12.12
CA GLY A 156 -11.86 3.37 -13.17
C GLY A 156 -11.70 4.79 -13.72
N ASP A 157 -12.33 5.80 -13.12
CA ASP A 157 -12.23 7.21 -13.54
C ASP A 157 -10.88 7.81 -13.08
N LEU A 158 -9.93 7.89 -14.01
CA LEU A 158 -8.56 8.36 -13.74
C LEU A 158 -8.53 9.76 -13.14
N LYS A 159 -9.41 10.67 -13.60
CA LYS A 159 -9.49 12.03 -13.09
C LYS A 159 -9.86 12.06 -11.59
N LYS A 160 -10.87 11.29 -11.20
CA LYS A 160 -11.25 11.16 -9.78
C LYS A 160 -10.13 10.54 -8.95
N ILE A 161 -9.46 9.53 -9.50
CA ILE A 161 -8.32 8.87 -8.85
C ILE A 161 -7.20 9.89 -8.58
N GLN A 162 -6.85 10.71 -9.58
CA GLN A 162 -5.83 11.75 -9.44
C GLN A 162 -6.22 12.84 -8.43
N GLU A 163 -7.48 13.27 -8.41
CA GLU A 163 -8.00 14.21 -7.41
C GLU A 163 -7.88 13.63 -5.98
N VAL A 164 -8.17 12.34 -5.81
CA VAL A 164 -7.94 11.64 -4.52
C VAL A 164 -6.45 11.61 -4.18
N GLY A 165 -5.58 11.36 -5.15
CA GLY A 165 -4.12 11.40 -4.93
C GLY A 165 -3.63 12.77 -4.46
N MET A 166 -4.11 13.85 -5.08
CA MET A 166 -3.78 15.22 -4.62
C MET A 166 -4.26 15.48 -3.20
N TYR A 167 -5.49 15.09 -2.87
CA TYR A 167 -6.01 15.20 -1.49
C TYR A 167 -5.14 14.44 -0.49
N MET A 168 -4.67 13.25 -0.81
CA MET A 168 -3.81 12.47 0.07
C MET A 168 -2.45 13.15 0.29
N ILE A 169 -1.86 13.72 -0.75
CA ILE A 169 -0.60 14.49 -0.67
C ILE A 169 -0.78 15.74 0.21
N GLU A 170 -1.90 16.46 0.07
CA GLU A 170 -2.20 17.62 0.91
C GLU A 170 -2.27 17.26 2.41
N ILE A 171 -2.83 16.09 2.75
CA ILE A 171 -2.84 15.60 4.14
C ILE A 171 -1.41 15.40 4.65
N TRP A 172 -0.54 14.72 3.89
CA TRP A 172 0.83 14.46 4.33
C TRP A 172 1.67 15.74 4.51
N LYS A 173 1.42 16.78 3.71
CA LYS A 173 2.07 18.10 3.87
C LYS A 173 1.80 18.72 5.24
N VAL A 174 0.63 18.48 5.83
CA VAL A 174 0.20 19.15 7.07
C VAL A 174 0.22 18.26 8.31
N ILE A 175 0.36 16.95 8.18
CA ILE A 175 0.40 16.00 9.30
C ILE A 175 1.78 15.89 9.97
N GLY A 176 2.77 16.63 9.50
CA GLY A 176 4.13 16.60 10.03
C GLY A 176 5.07 15.61 9.35
N MET A 177 4.78 15.21 8.10
CA MET A 177 5.74 14.49 7.27
C MET A 177 6.87 15.44 6.82
N ASP A 178 8.13 15.09 7.10
CA ASP A 178 9.29 15.82 6.56
C ASP A 178 9.44 15.56 5.06
N MET A 179 9.08 16.58 4.26
CA MET A 179 9.06 16.50 2.80
C MET A 179 10.44 16.66 2.14
N THR A 180 11.50 16.96 2.91
CA THR A 180 12.83 17.29 2.36
C THR A 180 13.37 16.16 1.49
N ASN A 181 13.35 14.92 1.99
CA ASN A 181 13.81 13.73 1.29
C ASN A 181 12.66 12.91 0.68
N VAL A 182 11.50 13.55 0.40
CA VAL A 182 10.32 12.87 -0.16
C VAL A 182 10.06 13.32 -1.60
N ARG A 183 9.72 12.38 -2.48
CA ARG A 183 9.31 12.64 -3.86
C ARG A 183 8.03 11.87 -4.15
N PHE A 184 7.02 12.57 -4.72
CA PHE A 184 5.79 11.95 -5.22
C PHE A 184 5.91 11.79 -6.74
N LEU A 185 5.76 10.57 -7.22
CA LEU A 185 5.86 10.21 -8.62
C LEU A 185 4.55 9.59 -9.08
N TRP A 186 3.91 10.16 -10.11
CA TRP A 186 2.66 9.65 -10.65
C TRP A 186 2.92 8.51 -11.63
N ALA A 187 2.31 7.35 -11.37
CA ALA A 187 2.53 6.16 -12.19
C ALA A 187 2.18 6.41 -13.67
N SER A 188 1.04 7.06 -13.94
CA SER A 188 0.62 7.38 -15.30
C SER A 188 1.62 8.26 -16.05
N GLU A 189 2.20 9.25 -15.37
CA GLU A 189 3.15 10.19 -15.97
C GLU A 189 4.51 9.52 -16.22
N GLU A 190 5.07 8.89 -15.18
CA GLU A 190 6.39 8.27 -15.26
C GLU A 190 6.43 7.11 -16.25
N ILE A 191 5.40 6.26 -16.26
CA ILE A 191 5.31 5.14 -17.19
C ILE A 191 5.17 5.65 -18.63
N ASN A 192 4.36 6.68 -18.89
CA ASN A 192 4.25 7.26 -20.22
C ASN A 192 5.59 7.86 -20.71
N ASN A 193 6.29 8.57 -19.84
CA ASN A 193 7.56 9.21 -20.18
C ASN A 193 8.67 8.19 -20.46
N HIS A 194 8.58 6.97 -19.92
CA HIS A 194 9.60 5.92 -19.99
C HIS A 194 9.01 4.57 -20.43
N ALA A 195 8.01 4.59 -21.33
CA ALA A 195 7.19 3.43 -21.69
C ALA A 195 7.99 2.21 -22.15
N ASN A 196 9.01 2.41 -22.98
CA ASN A 196 9.85 1.31 -23.50
C ASN A 196 10.60 0.58 -22.37
N GLU A 197 11.16 1.32 -21.42
CA GLU A 197 11.87 0.74 -20.27
C GLU A 197 10.90 0.00 -19.36
N TYR A 198 9.80 0.67 -19.00
CA TYR A 198 8.82 0.13 -18.06
C TYR A 198 8.15 -1.13 -18.59
N TRP A 199 7.53 -1.05 -19.76
CA TRP A 199 6.79 -2.18 -20.34
C TRP A 199 7.71 -3.33 -20.75
N GLY A 200 8.94 -3.03 -21.18
CA GLY A 200 9.95 -4.06 -21.44
C GLY A 200 10.21 -4.90 -20.18
N ARG A 201 10.31 -4.26 -19.02
CA ARG A 201 10.49 -4.94 -17.72
C ARG A 201 9.26 -5.70 -17.29
N VAL A 202 8.07 -5.11 -17.41
CA VAL A 202 6.79 -5.79 -17.08
C VAL A 202 6.64 -7.08 -17.90
N MET A 203 6.87 -7.02 -19.20
CA MET A 203 6.82 -8.19 -20.09
C MET A 203 7.87 -9.25 -19.72
N GLU A 204 9.07 -8.83 -19.35
CA GLU A 204 10.11 -9.75 -18.90
C GLU A 204 9.71 -10.48 -17.63
N ILE A 205 9.20 -9.77 -16.60
CA ILE A 205 8.70 -10.35 -15.36
C ILE A 205 7.54 -11.32 -15.65
N ALA A 206 6.59 -10.91 -16.48
CA ALA A 206 5.43 -11.75 -16.84
C ALA A 206 5.87 -13.04 -17.54
N ARG A 207 6.87 -12.97 -18.45
CA ARG A 207 7.41 -14.12 -19.17
C ARG A 207 8.19 -15.08 -18.25
N MET A 208 8.84 -14.57 -17.20
CA MET A 208 9.63 -15.37 -16.26
C MET A 208 8.76 -16.11 -15.23
N ASN A 209 7.49 -15.75 -15.08
CA ASN A 209 6.62 -16.29 -14.05
C ASN A 209 5.42 -17.01 -14.66
N ASN A 210 5.04 -18.17 -14.08
CA ASN A 210 3.81 -18.83 -14.47
C ASN A 210 2.57 -18.17 -13.86
N LEU A 211 1.41 -18.39 -14.50
CA LEU A 211 0.15 -17.78 -14.04
C LEU A 211 -0.19 -18.06 -12.58
N PRO A 212 -0.06 -19.30 -12.04
CA PRO A 212 -0.33 -19.57 -10.63
C PRO A 212 0.58 -18.76 -9.67
N ARG A 213 1.85 -18.48 -10.05
CA ARG A 213 2.75 -17.64 -9.22
C ARG A 213 2.25 -16.20 -9.15
N ILE A 214 1.81 -15.65 -10.27
CA ILE A 214 1.25 -14.29 -10.35
C ILE A 214 -0.09 -14.21 -9.62
N GLN A 215 -0.98 -15.18 -9.81
CA GLN A 215 -2.27 -15.23 -9.12
C GLN A 215 -2.13 -15.21 -7.60
N ARG A 216 -1.15 -15.94 -7.03
CA ARG A 216 -0.86 -15.86 -5.59
C ARG A 216 -0.45 -14.46 -5.11
N CYS A 217 0.07 -13.62 -6.00
CA CYS A 217 0.36 -12.22 -5.66
C CYS A 217 -0.88 -11.32 -5.70
N CYS A 218 -1.95 -11.69 -6.41
CA CYS A 218 -3.13 -10.84 -6.58
C CYS A 218 -3.87 -10.52 -5.26
N THR A 219 -3.60 -11.26 -4.19
CA THR A 219 -4.10 -10.93 -2.84
C THR A 219 -3.65 -9.55 -2.33
N ILE A 220 -2.56 -8.98 -2.90
CA ILE A 220 -2.10 -7.60 -2.61
C ILE A 220 -3.15 -6.52 -2.93
N MET A 221 -4.06 -6.80 -3.88
CA MET A 221 -5.16 -5.91 -4.26
C MET A 221 -6.38 -6.03 -3.33
N GLY A 222 -6.30 -6.82 -2.26
CA GLY A 222 -7.41 -7.12 -1.36
C GLY A 222 -8.38 -8.17 -1.91
N ARG A 223 -7.98 -8.96 -2.91
CA ARG A 223 -8.75 -10.09 -3.47
C ARG A 223 -8.53 -11.34 -2.64
N LYS A 224 -9.55 -12.20 -2.60
CA LYS A 224 -9.45 -13.52 -1.97
C LYS A 224 -8.93 -14.56 -3.00
N ASP A 225 -8.30 -15.60 -2.49
CA ASP A 225 -7.89 -16.71 -3.35
C ASP A 225 -9.13 -17.35 -4.01
N GLY A 226 -9.09 -17.53 -5.34
CA GLY A 226 -10.18 -18.12 -6.12
C GLY A 226 -11.24 -17.13 -6.61
N GLU A 227 -11.16 -15.84 -6.31
CA GLU A 227 -12.03 -14.84 -6.92
C GLU A 227 -11.73 -14.70 -8.43
N GLU A 228 -12.80 -14.47 -9.23
CA GLU A 228 -12.67 -14.16 -10.65
C GLU A 228 -11.91 -12.84 -10.83
N MET A 229 -10.90 -12.84 -11.68
CA MET A 229 -10.03 -11.70 -11.92
C MET A 229 -10.06 -11.28 -13.38
N THR A 230 -10.01 -9.98 -13.62
CA THR A 230 -9.81 -9.43 -14.95
C THR A 230 -8.35 -9.60 -15.41
N ALA A 231 -8.11 -9.56 -16.72
CA ALA A 231 -6.76 -9.58 -17.27
C ALA A 231 -5.89 -8.42 -16.70
N ALA A 232 -6.48 -7.24 -16.48
CA ALA A 232 -5.81 -6.10 -15.86
C ALA A 232 -5.25 -6.42 -14.47
N GLN A 233 -5.99 -7.17 -13.66
CA GLN A 233 -5.57 -7.58 -12.33
C GLN A 233 -4.45 -8.64 -12.34
N ILE A 234 -4.31 -9.41 -13.41
CA ILE A 234 -3.16 -10.31 -13.61
C ILE A 234 -1.87 -9.51 -13.95
N PHE A 235 -1.98 -8.40 -14.68
CA PHE A 235 -0.85 -7.52 -14.96
C PHE A 235 -0.36 -6.79 -13.70
N TYR A 236 -1.23 -6.48 -12.77
CA TYR A 236 -0.94 -5.68 -11.59
C TYR A 236 0.31 -6.15 -10.79
N PRO A 237 0.45 -7.42 -10.37
CA PRO A 237 1.65 -7.87 -9.66
C PRO A 237 2.92 -7.79 -10.51
N CYS A 238 2.83 -7.98 -11.83
CA CYS A 238 3.98 -7.83 -12.73
C CYS A 238 4.43 -6.37 -12.80
N MET A 239 3.50 -5.44 -12.86
CA MET A 239 3.76 -3.99 -12.85
C MET A 239 4.35 -3.57 -11.51
N GLN A 240 3.77 -3.97 -10.37
CA GLN A 240 4.29 -3.62 -9.05
C GLN A 240 5.69 -4.21 -8.79
N CYS A 241 5.98 -5.39 -9.29
CA CYS A 241 7.34 -5.94 -9.28
C CYS A 241 8.29 -5.08 -10.15
N ALA A 242 7.83 -4.61 -11.31
CA ALA A 242 8.63 -3.75 -12.20
C ALA A 242 8.92 -2.39 -11.57
N ASP A 243 7.97 -1.82 -10.80
CA ASP A 243 8.12 -0.52 -10.11
C ASP A 243 9.38 -0.47 -9.26
N VAL A 244 9.68 -1.55 -8.53
CA VAL A 244 10.85 -1.65 -7.64
C VAL A 244 12.14 -1.33 -8.40
N PHE A 245 12.30 -1.90 -9.57
CA PHE A 245 13.51 -1.74 -10.40
C PHE A 245 13.48 -0.48 -11.25
N PHE A 246 12.30 -0.07 -11.69
CA PHE A 246 12.08 1.17 -12.42
C PHE A 246 12.39 2.39 -11.55
N LEU A 247 11.94 2.38 -10.30
CA LEU A 247 12.20 3.42 -9.31
C LEU A 247 13.62 3.31 -8.71
N LYS A 248 14.39 2.27 -9.06
CA LYS A 248 15.72 1.97 -8.51
C LYS A 248 15.69 1.83 -6.98
N ALA A 249 14.63 1.24 -6.45
CA ALA A 249 14.43 1.08 -5.02
C ALA A 249 15.46 0.13 -4.42
N ASP A 250 16.13 0.60 -3.37
CA ASP A 250 16.99 -0.21 -2.53
C ASP A 250 16.20 -0.89 -1.41
N ILE A 251 15.11 -0.23 -0.97
CA ILE A 251 14.23 -0.68 0.10
C ILE A 251 12.78 -0.62 -0.39
N CYS A 252 12.06 -1.73 -0.28
CA CYS A 252 10.61 -1.81 -0.43
C CYS A 252 9.96 -1.70 0.95
N GLN A 253 9.37 -0.53 1.28
CA GLN A 253 8.72 -0.29 2.56
C GLN A 253 7.22 -0.22 2.35
N LEU A 254 6.54 -1.34 2.43
CA LEU A 254 5.09 -1.48 2.22
C LEU A 254 4.43 -2.21 3.40
N GLY A 255 3.10 -2.27 3.39
CA GLY A 255 2.36 -3.06 4.37
C GLY A 255 2.64 -4.56 4.28
N MET A 256 2.45 -5.28 5.38
CA MET A 256 2.62 -6.74 5.43
C MET A 256 1.77 -7.45 4.35
N ASP A 257 0.61 -6.89 3.97
CA ASP A 257 -0.23 -7.43 2.92
C ASP A 257 0.42 -7.40 1.51
N GLN A 258 1.49 -6.59 1.30
CA GLN A 258 2.24 -6.49 0.05
C GLN A 258 3.45 -7.45 -0.01
N ARG A 259 3.69 -8.25 1.03
CA ARG A 259 4.85 -9.14 1.14
C ARG A 259 5.04 -10.06 -0.07
N LYS A 260 3.95 -10.59 -0.62
CA LYS A 260 4.02 -11.57 -1.74
C LYS A 260 4.66 -10.97 -3.00
N VAL A 261 4.36 -9.71 -3.33
CA VAL A 261 4.96 -9.05 -4.50
C VAL A 261 6.38 -8.56 -4.20
N ASN A 262 6.67 -8.16 -2.96
CA ASN A 262 8.04 -7.82 -2.58
C ASN A 262 8.96 -9.04 -2.70
N MET A 263 8.47 -10.23 -2.33
CA MET A 263 9.22 -11.49 -2.54
C MET A 263 9.36 -11.83 -4.02
N LEU A 264 8.35 -11.55 -4.86
CA LEU A 264 8.47 -11.69 -6.32
C LEU A 264 9.61 -10.80 -6.87
N ALA A 265 9.76 -9.57 -6.38
CA ALA A 265 10.86 -8.70 -6.79
C ALA A 265 12.23 -9.27 -6.37
N ARG A 266 12.35 -9.84 -5.17
CA ARG A 266 13.59 -10.51 -4.74
C ARG A 266 13.90 -11.76 -5.56
N GLU A 267 12.90 -12.58 -5.88
CA GLU A 267 13.03 -13.73 -6.78
C GLU A 267 13.53 -13.28 -8.16
N TYR A 268 12.90 -12.26 -8.75
CA TYR A 268 13.33 -11.68 -10.03
C TYR A 268 14.78 -11.18 -9.98
N ALA A 269 15.17 -10.43 -8.95
CA ALA A 269 16.55 -9.96 -8.80
C ALA A 269 17.56 -11.12 -8.74
N LYS A 270 17.24 -12.19 -8.03
CA LYS A 270 18.06 -13.40 -7.94
C LYS A 270 18.18 -14.11 -9.29
N ASP A 271 17.07 -14.30 -10.00
CA ASP A 271 17.04 -15.00 -11.29
C ASP A 271 17.81 -14.20 -12.37
N LYS A 272 17.76 -12.87 -12.29
CA LYS A 272 18.53 -11.94 -13.14
C LYS A 272 19.98 -11.79 -12.69
N LYS A 273 20.40 -12.45 -11.61
CA LYS A 273 21.74 -12.34 -11.02
C LYS A 273 22.16 -10.88 -10.77
N MET A 274 21.21 -10.08 -10.32
CA MET A 274 21.48 -8.68 -9.97
C MET A 274 22.44 -8.63 -8.78
N ARG A 275 23.30 -7.62 -8.76
CA ARG A 275 24.29 -7.42 -7.68
C ARG A 275 23.63 -7.21 -6.31
N PHE A 276 22.43 -6.60 -6.31
CA PHE A 276 21.65 -6.34 -5.10
C PHE A 276 20.20 -6.76 -5.30
N SER A 277 19.63 -7.36 -4.24
CA SER A 277 18.19 -7.54 -4.11
C SER A 277 17.62 -6.41 -3.25
N PRO A 278 16.41 -5.93 -3.49
CA PRO A 278 15.80 -4.92 -2.64
C PRO A 278 15.61 -5.48 -1.22
N VAL A 279 15.97 -4.68 -0.21
CA VAL A 279 15.61 -4.97 1.19
C VAL A 279 14.11 -4.78 1.35
N VAL A 280 13.44 -5.68 2.05
CA VAL A 280 12.00 -5.57 2.30
C VAL A 280 11.77 -5.22 3.76
N ILE A 281 11.05 -4.12 4.00
CA ILE A 281 10.58 -3.69 5.32
C ILE A 281 9.05 -3.71 5.27
N SER A 282 8.44 -4.73 5.89
CA SER A 282 6.98 -4.86 5.91
C SER A 282 6.43 -4.23 7.19
N HIS A 283 5.69 -3.11 7.05
CA HIS A 283 5.15 -2.40 8.21
C HIS A 283 3.83 -3.00 8.70
N HIS A 284 3.54 -2.73 9.96
CA HIS A 284 2.32 -3.13 10.66
C HIS A 284 1.04 -2.69 9.93
N MET A 285 0.05 -3.58 9.94
CA MET A 285 -1.30 -3.29 9.42
C MET A 285 -2.20 -2.86 10.59
N LEU A 286 -2.40 -1.55 10.75
CA LEU A 286 -3.20 -1.00 11.85
C LEU A 286 -4.62 -1.55 11.86
N MET A 287 -5.06 -2.04 13.01
CA MET A 287 -6.36 -2.70 13.18
C MET A 287 -7.54 -1.78 12.90
N GLY A 288 -8.65 -2.34 12.43
CA GLY A 288 -9.95 -1.67 12.44
C GLY A 288 -10.53 -1.61 13.86
N LEU A 289 -11.47 -0.70 14.09
CA LEU A 289 -12.02 -0.44 15.45
C LEU A 289 -12.94 -1.55 16.00
N LYS A 290 -13.38 -2.48 15.16
CA LYS A 290 -14.31 -3.55 15.53
C LYS A 290 -13.57 -4.82 15.92
N GLU A 291 -14.18 -5.66 16.73
CA GLU A 291 -13.65 -6.95 17.10
C GLU A 291 -13.29 -7.82 15.89
N GLY A 292 -12.13 -8.46 15.91
CA GLY A 292 -11.66 -9.36 14.86
C GLY A 292 -11.34 -8.67 13.52
N GLN A 293 -11.26 -7.36 13.49
CA GLN A 293 -10.99 -6.61 12.28
C GLN A 293 -9.48 -6.31 12.13
N GLU A 294 -8.77 -7.13 11.36
CA GLU A 294 -7.32 -7.07 11.17
C GLU A 294 -6.82 -5.76 10.54
N LYS A 295 -7.65 -5.07 9.76
CA LYS A 295 -7.29 -3.77 9.15
C LYS A 295 -8.49 -2.86 8.97
N MET A 296 -8.23 -1.55 8.89
CA MET A 296 -9.25 -0.54 8.60
C MET A 296 -9.89 -0.74 7.23
N SER A 297 -11.19 -0.44 7.12
CA SER A 297 -11.93 -0.54 5.87
C SER A 297 -12.60 0.78 5.50
N LYS A 298 -12.36 1.26 4.28
CA LYS A 298 -13.03 2.45 3.74
C LYS A 298 -14.52 2.23 3.45
N SER A 299 -14.93 0.97 3.24
CA SER A 299 -16.32 0.60 3.00
C SER A 299 -17.16 0.51 4.29
N ASP A 300 -16.52 0.51 5.46
CA ASP A 300 -17.16 0.56 6.78
C ASP A 300 -16.64 1.78 7.56
N PRO A 301 -17.29 2.96 7.41
CA PRO A 301 -16.80 4.21 7.99
C PRO A 301 -16.65 4.20 9.51
N ASP A 302 -17.41 3.38 10.23
CA ASP A 302 -17.32 3.25 11.69
C ASP A 302 -16.19 2.32 12.14
N SER A 303 -15.54 1.65 11.21
CA SER A 303 -14.38 0.78 11.48
C SER A 303 -13.04 1.50 11.41
N ALA A 304 -13.01 2.78 11.01
CA ALA A 304 -11.79 3.52 10.78
C ALA A 304 -11.91 4.99 11.19
N ILE A 305 -10.80 5.57 11.66
CA ILE A 305 -10.66 7.01 11.87
C ILE A 305 -10.11 7.61 10.57
N PHE A 306 -10.83 8.56 9.98
CA PHE A 306 -10.36 9.30 8.81
C PHE A 306 -9.62 10.57 9.23
N MET A 307 -8.70 11.00 8.38
CA MET A 307 -7.79 12.11 8.69
C MET A 307 -8.52 13.43 8.96
N GLU A 308 -9.69 13.62 8.35
CA GLU A 308 -10.52 14.83 8.50
C GLU A 308 -11.80 14.57 9.34
N ASP A 309 -11.85 13.50 10.12
CA ASP A 309 -12.96 13.25 11.04
C ASP A 309 -13.04 14.36 12.09
N SER A 310 -14.25 14.81 12.39
CA SER A 310 -14.49 15.80 13.45
C SER A 310 -14.09 15.27 14.82
N VAL A 311 -13.86 16.16 15.78
CA VAL A 311 -13.62 15.78 17.19
C VAL A 311 -14.74 14.88 17.70
N THR A 312 -15.98 15.21 17.36
CA THR A 312 -17.17 14.43 17.74
C THR A 312 -17.14 13.02 17.15
N ASP A 313 -16.74 12.90 15.85
CA ASP A 313 -16.66 11.58 15.18
C ASP A 313 -15.54 10.73 15.77
N VAL A 314 -14.36 11.29 15.99
CA VAL A 314 -13.25 10.57 16.63
C VAL A 314 -13.67 10.06 18.01
N ASN A 315 -14.21 10.93 18.85
CA ASN A 315 -14.64 10.55 20.20
C ASN A 315 -15.74 9.47 20.18
N ARG A 316 -16.72 9.59 19.27
CA ARG A 316 -17.79 8.60 19.09
C ARG A 316 -17.23 7.24 18.67
N LYS A 317 -16.31 7.23 17.68
CA LYS A 317 -15.71 6.01 17.16
C LYS A 317 -14.81 5.32 18.19
N ILE A 318 -13.94 6.06 18.86
CA ILE A 318 -13.07 5.53 19.93
C ILE A 318 -13.89 5.00 21.10
N LYS A 319 -14.96 5.71 21.52
CA LYS A 319 -15.87 5.22 22.59
C LYS A 319 -16.47 3.87 22.24
N LYS A 320 -16.88 3.64 20.98
CA LYS A 320 -17.49 2.39 20.51
C LYS A 320 -16.49 1.29 20.15
N ALA A 321 -15.19 1.62 20.01
CA ALA A 321 -14.18 0.68 19.60
C ALA A 321 -14.08 -0.52 20.54
N PHE A 322 -13.72 -1.68 19.98
CA PHE A 322 -13.43 -2.87 20.76
C PHE A 322 -12.22 -2.62 21.69
N CYS A 323 -12.36 -2.88 22.95
CA CYS A 323 -11.30 -2.68 23.95
C CYS A 323 -11.67 -3.45 25.24
N PRO A 324 -11.55 -4.77 25.23
CA PRO A 324 -11.92 -5.59 26.40
C PRO A 324 -10.90 -5.38 27.53
N PRO A 325 -11.32 -5.40 28.81
CA PRO A 325 -10.43 -5.25 29.95
C PRO A 325 -9.34 -6.33 29.96
N GLU A 326 -8.12 -5.94 30.32
CA GLU A 326 -6.96 -6.84 30.53
C GLU A 326 -6.48 -7.61 29.27
N VAL A 327 -7.16 -7.46 28.11
CA VAL A 327 -6.82 -8.13 26.84
C VAL A 327 -6.07 -7.16 25.94
N VAL A 328 -4.84 -7.48 25.64
CA VAL A 328 -3.96 -6.70 24.73
C VAL A 328 -4.07 -7.20 23.29
N GLU A 329 -4.10 -8.51 23.10
CA GLU A 329 -4.13 -9.16 21.80
C GLU A 329 -5.45 -8.86 21.07
N GLY A 330 -5.35 -8.40 19.83
CA GLY A 330 -6.53 -8.04 19.03
C GLY A 330 -7.26 -6.77 19.51
N ASN A 331 -6.62 -5.96 20.36
CA ASN A 331 -7.20 -4.73 20.92
C ASN A 331 -6.75 -3.50 20.10
N PRO A 332 -7.64 -2.91 19.26
CA PRO A 332 -7.29 -1.77 18.42
C PRO A 332 -6.88 -0.52 19.19
N ILE A 333 -7.34 -0.33 20.43
CA ILE A 333 -6.99 0.85 21.21
C ILE A 333 -5.56 0.76 21.75
N ILE A 334 -5.10 -0.43 22.14
CA ILE A 334 -3.70 -0.71 22.45
C ILE A 334 -2.84 -0.56 21.20
N ASP A 335 -3.32 -1.05 20.06
CA ASP A 335 -2.65 -0.92 18.77
C ASP A 335 -2.43 0.55 18.38
N TYR A 336 -3.45 1.38 18.54
CA TYR A 336 -3.35 2.83 18.27
C TYR A 336 -2.46 3.55 19.29
N ALA A 337 -2.54 3.19 20.57
CA ALA A 337 -1.66 3.74 21.59
C ALA A 337 -0.19 3.47 21.25
N HIS A 338 0.14 2.25 20.81
CA HIS A 338 1.49 1.83 20.42
C HIS A 338 1.94 2.49 19.12
N HIS A 339 1.26 2.19 18.01
CA HIS A 339 1.78 2.53 16.67
C HIS A 339 1.51 3.97 16.25
N ILE A 340 0.45 4.60 16.79
CA ILE A 340 0.08 5.98 16.44
C ILE A 340 0.53 6.95 17.52
N VAL A 341 0.07 6.80 18.77
CA VAL A 341 0.31 7.83 19.80
C VAL A 341 1.76 7.84 20.25
N LEU A 342 2.30 6.68 20.66
CA LEU A 342 3.72 6.57 21.00
C LEU A 342 4.62 6.82 19.79
N GLY A 343 4.21 6.36 18.61
CA GLY A 343 4.96 6.60 17.38
C GLY A 343 5.07 8.08 16.99
N TYR A 344 4.04 8.88 17.28
CA TYR A 344 3.96 10.30 16.92
C TYR A 344 4.53 11.23 17.99
N PHE A 345 4.16 11.02 19.27
CA PHE A 345 4.56 11.87 20.39
C PHE A 345 5.74 11.35 21.19
N GLY A 346 6.09 10.07 21.05
CA GLY A 346 7.08 9.39 21.89
C GLY A 346 6.55 9.03 23.29
N GLU A 347 5.37 9.49 23.66
CA GLU A 347 4.77 9.21 24.98
C GLU A 347 3.24 9.28 24.94
N ILE A 348 2.61 8.61 25.93
CA ILE A 348 1.18 8.74 26.23
C ILE A 348 0.98 8.83 27.74
N THR A 349 0.21 9.81 28.21
CA THR A 349 -0.15 9.97 29.62
C THR A 349 -1.56 9.48 29.85
N ILE A 350 -1.74 8.59 30.81
CA ILE A 350 -3.03 8.00 31.16
C ILE A 350 -3.29 8.23 32.64
N SER A 351 -4.46 8.78 32.98
CA SER A 351 -4.97 8.87 34.34
C SER A 351 -6.02 7.79 34.53
N SER A 352 -5.76 6.83 35.42
CA SER A 352 -6.65 5.70 35.71
C SER A 352 -6.58 5.34 37.18
N ASN A 353 -7.72 5.01 37.79
CA ASN A 353 -7.82 4.59 39.19
C ASN A 353 -7.19 5.59 40.18
N GLY A 354 -7.20 6.89 39.87
CA GLY A 354 -6.60 7.95 40.70
C GLY A 354 -5.09 8.15 40.54
N GLU A 355 -4.43 7.36 39.71
CA GLU A 355 -3.02 7.51 39.36
C GLU A 355 -2.87 8.08 37.95
N THR A 356 -1.81 8.87 37.75
CA THR A 356 -1.44 9.39 36.42
C THR A 356 -0.04 8.89 36.06
N VAL A 357 0.06 8.14 34.97
CA VAL A 357 1.32 7.54 34.49
C VAL A 357 1.59 7.93 33.06
N THR A 358 2.84 8.28 32.76
CA THR A 358 3.32 8.56 31.41
C THR A 358 4.14 7.37 30.92
N TYR A 359 3.66 6.74 29.85
CA TYR A 359 4.30 5.61 29.18
C TYR A 359 5.10 6.12 27.97
N ARG A 360 6.35 5.63 27.83
CA ARG A 360 7.24 5.86 26.68
C ARG A 360 7.62 4.56 25.98
N ASP A 361 7.29 3.45 26.61
CA ASP A 361 7.55 2.11 26.14
C ASP A 361 6.21 1.34 25.99
N PRO A 362 5.94 0.75 24.81
CA PRO A 362 4.69 0.04 24.57
C PRO A 362 4.52 -1.21 25.46
N GLU A 363 5.61 -1.87 25.87
CA GLU A 363 5.52 -3.09 26.67
C GLU A 363 5.10 -2.78 28.11
N SER A 364 5.58 -1.66 28.68
CA SER A 364 5.13 -1.17 29.99
C SER A 364 3.62 -0.84 29.97
N LEU A 365 3.15 -0.16 28.92
CA LEU A 365 1.73 0.13 28.73
C LEU A 365 0.90 -1.16 28.65
N LYS A 366 1.33 -2.13 27.84
CA LYS A 366 0.64 -3.42 27.68
C LYS A 366 0.64 -4.23 28.97
N SER A 367 1.74 -4.21 29.74
CA SER A 367 1.83 -4.88 31.04
C SER A 367 0.82 -4.32 32.05
N ASP A 368 0.75 -3.00 32.17
CA ASP A 368 -0.18 -2.33 33.09
C ASP A 368 -1.64 -2.50 32.64
N TYR A 369 -1.90 -2.61 31.34
CA TYR A 369 -3.23 -2.93 30.84
C TYR A 369 -3.65 -4.36 31.16
N ARG A 370 -2.74 -5.35 30.99
CA ARG A 370 -3.01 -6.77 31.33
C ARG A 370 -3.26 -6.99 32.82
N SER A 371 -2.62 -6.20 33.67
CA SER A 371 -2.81 -6.28 35.12
C SER A 371 -4.10 -5.60 35.61
N GLY A 372 -4.86 -4.96 34.74
CA GLY A 372 -6.06 -4.19 35.11
C GLY A 372 -5.77 -2.83 35.76
N ARG A 373 -4.51 -2.39 35.80
CA ARG A 373 -4.12 -1.07 36.31
C ARG A 373 -4.69 0.06 35.48
N ILE A 374 -4.85 -0.16 34.18
CA ILE A 374 -5.43 0.79 33.25
C ILE A 374 -6.85 0.32 32.89
N HIS A 375 -7.86 1.13 33.21
CA HIS A 375 -9.23 0.85 32.79
C HIS A 375 -9.44 1.17 31.30
N PRO A 376 -10.18 0.33 30.53
CA PRO A 376 -10.43 0.54 29.11
C PRO A 376 -10.97 1.93 28.74
N GLY A 377 -11.84 2.49 29.57
CA GLY A 377 -12.40 3.82 29.38
C GLY A 377 -11.37 4.93 29.43
N ASP A 378 -10.39 4.82 30.34
CA ASP A 378 -9.33 5.81 30.53
C ASP A 378 -8.31 5.73 29.39
N LEU A 379 -7.95 4.52 28.96
CA LEU A 379 -7.13 4.32 27.77
C LEU A 379 -7.79 4.91 26.51
N LYS A 380 -9.10 4.66 26.31
CA LYS A 380 -9.86 5.26 25.20
C LYS A 380 -9.87 6.78 25.26
N SER A 381 -10.01 7.38 26.44
CA SER A 381 -9.97 8.84 26.61
C SER A 381 -8.62 9.39 26.18
N ALA A 382 -7.53 8.84 26.70
CA ALA A 382 -6.16 9.28 26.38
C ALA A 382 -5.83 9.13 24.89
N VAL A 383 -6.18 7.99 24.27
CA VAL A 383 -5.98 7.75 22.84
C VAL A 383 -6.84 8.71 22.00
N GLY A 384 -8.11 8.92 22.37
CA GLY A 384 -9.01 9.84 21.67
C GLY A 384 -8.52 11.29 21.70
N GLU A 385 -8.03 11.77 22.83
CA GLU A 385 -7.43 13.09 22.99
C GLU A 385 -6.16 13.25 22.14
N ALA A 386 -5.27 12.25 22.19
CA ALA A 386 -4.05 12.24 21.39
C ALA A 386 -4.36 12.25 19.89
N LEU A 387 -5.29 11.42 19.41
CA LEU A 387 -5.73 11.41 18.02
C LEU A 387 -6.32 12.75 17.60
N ASN A 388 -7.13 13.39 18.45
CA ASN A 388 -7.69 14.70 18.16
C ASN A 388 -6.61 15.77 17.99
N ARG A 389 -5.54 15.73 18.80
CA ARG A 389 -4.38 16.62 18.66
C ARG A 389 -3.61 16.37 17.36
N ILE A 390 -3.40 15.11 17.00
CA ILE A 390 -2.73 14.72 15.75
C ILE A 390 -3.51 15.21 14.53
N LEU A 391 -4.83 15.06 14.52
CA LEU A 391 -5.68 15.38 13.37
C LEU A 391 -6.03 16.87 13.24
N GLU A 392 -5.81 17.67 14.27
CA GLU A 392 -6.18 19.09 14.27
C GLU A 392 -5.55 19.92 13.12
N PRO A 393 -4.26 19.78 12.77
CA PRO A 393 -3.67 20.49 11.63
C PRO A 393 -4.38 20.15 10.30
N VAL A 394 -4.79 18.88 10.13
CA VAL A 394 -5.50 18.45 8.93
C VAL A 394 -6.88 19.08 8.84
N ARG A 395 -7.64 19.11 9.96
CA ARG A 395 -8.96 19.76 10.02
C ARG A 395 -8.85 21.22 9.61
N ARG A 396 -7.93 21.97 10.21
CA ARG A 396 -7.71 23.40 9.90
C ARG A 396 -7.36 23.62 8.43
N HIS A 397 -6.51 22.75 7.86
CA HIS A 397 -6.12 22.86 6.45
C HIS A 397 -7.32 22.73 5.50
N PHE A 398 -8.27 21.86 5.85
CA PHE A 398 -9.46 21.59 5.03
C PHE A 398 -10.71 22.41 5.42
N GLU A 399 -10.59 23.42 6.29
CA GLU A 399 -11.69 24.31 6.67
C GLU A 399 -12.05 25.33 5.58
N SER A 400 -11.09 25.72 4.73
CA SER A 400 -11.28 26.80 3.75
C SER A 400 -10.44 26.62 2.50
N GLY A 401 -10.66 27.49 1.51
CA GLY A 401 -9.85 27.55 0.29
C GLY A 401 -10.00 26.35 -0.66
N GLU A 402 -8.99 26.11 -1.48
CA GLU A 402 -8.96 25.01 -2.43
C GLU A 402 -8.94 23.62 -1.75
N PRO A 403 -8.21 23.41 -0.63
CA PRO A 403 -8.28 22.13 0.09
C PRO A 403 -9.71 21.77 0.49
N LYS A 404 -10.50 22.72 1.01
CA LYS A 404 -11.91 22.47 1.35
C LYS A 404 -12.72 22.03 0.14
N LYS A 405 -12.60 22.74 -0.99
CA LYS A 405 -13.32 22.38 -2.22
C LYS A 405 -12.96 20.96 -2.68
N LEU A 406 -11.67 20.61 -2.60
CA LEU A 406 -11.18 19.28 -2.94
C LEU A 406 -11.80 18.22 -2.02
N LEU A 407 -11.77 18.43 -0.70
CA LEU A 407 -12.36 17.51 0.27
C LEU A 407 -13.88 17.33 0.06
N ASP A 408 -14.61 18.44 -0.15
CA ASP A 408 -16.06 18.40 -0.40
C ASP A 408 -16.41 17.62 -1.67
N LYS A 409 -15.51 17.64 -2.65
CA LYS A 409 -15.62 16.84 -3.88
C LYS A 409 -15.35 15.35 -3.62
N ILE A 410 -14.26 15.04 -2.90
CA ILE A 410 -13.89 13.66 -2.54
C ILE A 410 -14.97 12.98 -1.71
N LYS A 411 -15.60 13.69 -0.76
CA LYS A 411 -16.69 13.16 0.07
C LYS A 411 -17.93 12.72 -0.74
N LYS A 412 -18.11 13.26 -1.95
CA LYS A 412 -19.21 12.89 -2.85
C LYS A 412 -18.90 11.67 -3.72
N TYR A 413 -17.65 11.24 -3.78
CA TYR A 413 -17.27 10.10 -4.60
C TYR A 413 -17.73 8.78 -3.99
N LYS A 414 -18.34 7.92 -4.83
CA LYS A 414 -18.66 6.56 -4.41
C LYS A 414 -17.38 5.72 -4.36
N ILE A 415 -17.16 5.09 -3.23
CA ILE A 415 -16.06 4.13 -3.07
C ILE A 415 -16.49 2.84 -3.75
N THR A 416 -15.75 2.40 -4.77
CA THR A 416 -15.91 1.10 -5.41
C THR A 416 -14.97 0.10 -4.73
N LYS A 417 -15.46 -1.14 -4.58
CA LYS A 417 -14.68 -2.25 -3.99
C LYS A 417 -13.62 -2.74 -4.97
#